data_34fa818fcb40d9007b0a064098b2baf0
#
_entry.id   34fa818fcb40d9007b0a064098b2baf0
#
_cell.length_a   1.000
_cell.length_b   1.000
_cell.length_c   1.000
_cell.angle_alpha   90.00
_cell.angle_beta   90.00
_cell.angle_gamma   90.00
#
_symmetry.space_group_name_H-M   'P 1'
#
loop_
_entity.id
_entity.type
_entity.pdbx_description
1 polymer ?
#
loop_
_entity_poly.entity_id
_entity_poly.type
_entity_poly.pdbx_seq_one_letter_code
_entity_poly.pdbx_strand_id
1 'polypeptide(L)'
;MHILFPLDTFKTIQKNLASRKGNSLAEFAVITAMMATFVMTALPKFSGVMEEGKTRKSIDEMDKILLQAKNFYETTATMEGRGRLPGQDKFDMQVGGYTDTTQLFKDLETFSEYTDTLGTKWVSVFGTDNPLAIMPDGATVVDDTISADVNAAGEVICSNCPVAREKGADEWMELFSKEPLVSPFQDGHYVYIVIPGSSSGTDVKAPRICVADIESPITFHKIMDL
;
A
#
# COMPACT_ATOMS: atom_id res chain seq x y z
N MET A 1 39.59 54.54 -58.45
CA MET A 1 39.97 53.12 -58.42
C MET A 1 38.75 52.31 -57.97
N HIS A 2 37.87 51.90 -58.90
CA HIS A 2 36.67 51.15 -58.64
C HIS A 2 37.04 49.66 -58.57
N ILE A 3 36.90 49.07 -57.40
CA ILE A 3 37.06 47.61 -57.25
C ILE A 3 35.69 47.01 -57.56
N LEU A 4 35.53 46.48 -58.78
CA LEU A 4 34.41 45.66 -59.14
C LEU A 4 34.59 44.28 -58.45
N PHE A 5 33.78 43.96 -57.45
CA PHE A 5 33.66 42.63 -56.94
C PHE A 5 32.86 41.78 -57.93
N PRO A 6 33.32 40.58 -58.31
CA PRO A 6 32.60 39.76 -59.29
C PRO A 6 31.27 39.25 -58.66
N LEU A 7 30.19 39.42 -59.42
CA LEU A 7 28.82 38.97 -59.07
C LEU A 7 28.72 37.47 -58.74
N ASP A 8 29.67 36.68 -59.20
CA ASP A 8 29.68 35.24 -58.96
C ASP A 8 30.00 34.85 -57.50
N THR A 9 30.75 35.65 -56.77
CA THR A 9 31.01 35.41 -55.33
C THR A 9 29.75 35.55 -54.47
N PHE A 10 28.87 36.49 -54.81
CA PHE A 10 27.60 36.67 -54.09
C PHE A 10 26.62 35.51 -54.29
N LYS A 11 26.55 34.97 -55.52
CA LYS A 11 25.72 33.80 -55.80
C LYS A 11 26.21 32.52 -55.10
N THR A 12 27.51 32.36 -55.01
CA THR A 12 28.12 31.21 -54.32
C THR A 12 27.88 31.30 -52.79
N ILE A 13 28.01 32.50 -52.19
CA ILE A 13 27.74 32.70 -50.77
C ILE A 13 26.24 32.49 -50.46
N GLN A 14 25.35 32.94 -51.30
CA GLN A 14 23.89 32.74 -51.13
C GLN A 14 23.48 31.26 -51.22
N LYS A 15 24.09 30.53 -52.16
CA LYS A 15 23.88 29.08 -52.32
C LYS A 15 24.38 28.28 -51.15
N ASN A 16 25.55 28.64 -50.58
CA ASN A 16 26.11 27.99 -49.40
C ASN A 16 25.33 28.29 -48.12
N LEU A 17 24.76 29.50 -47.98
CA LEU A 17 23.90 29.86 -46.87
C LEU A 17 22.53 29.16 -46.93
N ALA A 18 21.95 28.99 -48.12
CA ALA A 18 20.72 28.26 -48.31
C ALA A 18 20.89 26.76 -48.04
N SER A 19 22.04 26.18 -48.43
CA SER A 19 22.38 24.78 -48.16
C SER A 19 22.54 24.50 -46.67
N ARG A 20 23.16 25.42 -45.91
CA ARG A 20 23.35 25.26 -44.46
C ARG A 20 22.04 25.34 -43.69
N LYS A 21 21.10 26.21 -44.10
CA LYS A 21 19.76 26.31 -43.44
C LYS A 21 18.94 25.05 -43.67
N GLY A 22 19.04 24.43 -44.85
CA GLY A 22 18.32 23.20 -45.17
C GLY A 22 18.82 21.99 -44.34
N ASN A 23 20.15 21.88 -44.16
CA ASN A 23 20.77 20.79 -43.37
C ASN A 23 20.36 20.89 -41.89
N SER A 24 20.37 22.08 -41.28
CA SER A 24 19.99 22.26 -39.88
C SER A 24 18.54 21.86 -39.60
N LEU A 25 17.62 22.11 -40.53
CA LEU A 25 16.20 21.74 -40.38
C LEU A 25 16.02 20.22 -40.54
N ALA A 26 16.75 19.61 -41.45
CA ALA A 26 16.74 18.15 -41.66
C ALA A 26 17.36 17.43 -40.43
N GLU A 27 18.47 17.93 -39.92
CA GLU A 27 19.09 17.38 -38.68
C GLU A 27 18.17 17.50 -37.49
N PHE A 28 17.49 18.64 -37.30
CA PHE A 28 16.51 18.83 -36.24
C PHE A 28 15.33 17.84 -36.36
N ALA A 29 14.81 17.66 -37.58
CA ALA A 29 13.72 16.73 -37.83
C ALA A 29 14.11 15.28 -37.52
N VAL A 30 15.33 14.87 -37.89
CA VAL A 30 15.86 13.52 -37.62
C VAL A 30 16.03 13.31 -36.10
N ILE A 31 16.62 14.27 -35.37
CA ILE A 31 16.78 14.20 -33.91
C ILE A 31 15.43 14.12 -33.23
N THR A 32 14.46 14.95 -33.65
CA THR A 32 13.12 14.93 -33.10
C THR A 32 12.42 13.58 -33.34
N ALA A 33 12.53 13.03 -34.53
CA ALA A 33 12.00 11.71 -34.86
C ALA A 33 12.65 10.60 -34.03
N MET A 34 13.98 10.64 -33.84
CA MET A 34 14.69 9.69 -33.00
C MET A 34 14.28 9.81 -31.52
N MET A 35 14.13 11.03 -31.02
CA MET A 35 13.63 11.25 -29.66
C MET A 35 12.20 10.72 -29.48
N ALA A 36 11.32 10.97 -30.45
CA ALA A 36 9.94 10.46 -30.41
C ALA A 36 9.92 8.92 -30.37
N THR A 37 10.72 8.25 -31.20
CA THR A 37 10.80 6.79 -31.18
C THR A 37 11.41 6.25 -29.89
N PHE A 38 12.41 6.92 -29.33
CA PHE A 38 12.98 6.57 -28.04
C PHE A 38 11.94 6.70 -26.91
N VAL A 39 11.23 7.80 -26.86
CA VAL A 39 10.18 8.03 -25.86
C VAL A 39 9.08 6.95 -25.96
N MET A 40 8.59 6.65 -27.17
CA MET A 40 7.57 5.62 -27.39
C MET A 40 8.01 4.23 -26.93
N THR A 41 9.28 3.91 -27.04
CA THR A 41 9.79 2.58 -26.63
C THR A 41 10.22 2.51 -25.18
N ALA A 42 10.66 3.63 -24.59
CA ALA A 42 11.18 3.68 -23.23
C ALA A 42 10.07 3.84 -22.17
N LEU A 43 9.06 4.66 -22.44
CA LEU A 43 7.98 4.93 -21.47
C LEU A 43 7.27 3.67 -20.94
N PRO A 44 6.87 2.68 -21.76
CA PRO A 44 6.22 1.48 -21.26
C PRO A 44 7.13 0.65 -20.34
N LYS A 45 8.44 0.63 -20.64
CA LYS A 45 9.41 -0.09 -19.81
C LYS A 45 9.62 0.58 -18.46
N PHE A 46 9.68 1.93 -18.43
CA PHE A 46 9.78 2.66 -17.17
C PHE A 46 8.54 2.48 -16.30
N SER A 47 7.34 2.50 -16.88
CA SER A 47 6.10 2.24 -16.16
C SER A 47 6.12 0.85 -15.50
N GLY A 48 6.54 -0.19 -16.22
CA GLY A 48 6.64 -1.54 -15.65
C GLY A 48 7.64 -1.65 -14.50
N VAL A 49 8.80 -1.00 -14.62
CA VAL A 49 9.82 -0.99 -13.54
C VAL A 49 9.30 -0.23 -12.31
N MET A 50 8.57 0.87 -12.51
CA MET A 50 7.96 1.61 -11.40
C MET A 50 6.91 0.78 -10.68
N GLU A 51 6.06 0.06 -11.40
CA GLU A 51 5.03 -0.81 -10.83
C GLU A 51 5.64 -1.98 -10.05
N GLU A 52 6.69 -2.61 -10.60
CA GLU A 52 7.44 -3.64 -9.87
C GLU A 52 8.09 -3.08 -8.60
N GLY A 53 8.58 -1.85 -8.64
CA GLY A 53 9.14 -1.16 -7.47
C GLY A 53 8.09 -0.92 -6.38
N LYS A 54 6.88 -0.50 -6.74
CA LYS A 54 5.76 -0.34 -5.81
C LYS A 54 5.36 -1.68 -5.19
N THR A 55 5.23 -2.72 -6.01
CA THR A 55 4.91 -4.08 -5.55
C THR A 55 5.91 -4.57 -4.51
N ARG A 56 7.20 -4.45 -4.79
CA ARG A 56 8.25 -4.84 -3.84
C ARG A 56 8.19 -4.04 -2.56
N LYS A 57 7.98 -2.72 -2.66
CA LYS A 57 7.85 -1.87 -1.48
C LYS A 57 6.68 -2.27 -0.61
N SER A 58 5.48 -2.51 -1.17
CA SER A 58 4.31 -2.96 -0.40
C SER A 58 4.57 -4.30 0.31
N ILE A 59 5.21 -5.26 -0.38
CA ILE A 59 5.59 -6.54 0.20
C ILE A 59 6.58 -6.37 1.37
N ASP A 60 7.60 -5.54 1.21
CA ASP A 60 8.61 -5.28 2.25
C ASP A 60 7.99 -4.56 3.46
N GLU A 61 7.02 -3.69 3.25
CA GLU A 61 6.30 -3.01 4.33
C GLU A 61 5.38 -3.96 5.09
N MET A 62 4.67 -4.86 4.40
CA MET A 62 3.92 -5.94 5.07
C MET A 62 4.81 -6.85 5.90
N ASP A 63 6.03 -7.15 5.43
CA ASP A 63 7.00 -7.94 6.22
C ASP A 63 7.43 -7.20 7.50
N LYS A 64 7.59 -5.88 7.44
CA LYS A 64 7.88 -5.08 8.64
C LYS A 64 6.71 -5.13 9.63
N ILE A 65 5.47 -5.02 9.14
CA ILE A 65 4.28 -5.12 9.99
C ILE A 65 4.24 -6.48 10.67
N LEU A 66 4.43 -7.57 9.95
CA LEU A 66 4.45 -8.92 10.51
C LEU A 66 5.59 -9.13 11.52
N LEU A 67 6.77 -8.58 11.24
CA LEU A 67 7.90 -8.65 12.17
C LEU A 67 7.59 -7.90 13.48
N GLN A 68 6.98 -6.73 13.41
CA GLN A 68 6.56 -6.00 14.59
C GLN A 68 5.43 -6.72 15.36
N ALA A 69 4.50 -7.34 14.64
CA ALA A 69 3.49 -8.21 15.25
C ALA A 69 4.10 -9.34 16.07
N LYS A 70 5.12 -10.00 15.50
CA LYS A 70 5.85 -11.07 16.19
C LYS A 70 6.57 -10.56 17.45
N ASN A 71 7.28 -9.44 17.34
CA ASN A 71 7.96 -8.82 18.48
C ASN A 71 6.97 -8.45 19.59
N PHE A 72 5.82 -7.91 19.22
CA PHE A 72 4.76 -7.59 20.16
C PHE A 72 4.22 -8.85 20.85
N TYR A 73 3.95 -9.91 20.08
CA TYR A 73 3.51 -11.21 20.62
C TYR A 73 4.51 -11.78 21.65
N GLU A 74 5.79 -11.77 21.33
CA GLU A 74 6.85 -12.27 22.24
C GLU A 74 6.94 -11.41 23.51
N THR A 75 6.79 -10.10 23.37
CA THR A 75 6.80 -9.16 24.49
C THR A 75 5.59 -9.40 25.42
N THR A 76 4.39 -9.49 24.85
CA THR A 76 3.16 -9.73 25.62
C THR A 76 3.16 -11.13 26.22
N ALA A 77 3.71 -12.13 25.56
CA ALA A 77 3.89 -13.46 26.12
C ALA A 77 4.75 -13.45 27.39
N THR A 78 5.77 -12.60 27.42
CA THR A 78 6.65 -12.45 28.60
C THR A 78 5.99 -11.65 29.71
N MET A 79 5.28 -10.57 29.36
CA MET A 79 4.70 -9.63 30.35
C MET A 79 3.36 -10.08 30.89
N GLU A 80 2.51 -10.67 30.06
CA GLU A 80 1.12 -11.02 30.35
C GLU A 80 0.93 -12.54 30.57
N GLY A 81 1.98 -13.35 30.35
CA GLY A 81 1.96 -14.80 30.48
C GLY A 81 1.36 -15.56 29.30
N ARG A 82 0.73 -14.87 28.34
CA ARG A 82 0.31 -15.38 27.03
C ARG A 82 0.47 -14.30 25.98
N GLY A 83 1.05 -14.68 24.82
CA GLY A 83 1.22 -13.79 23.71
C GLY A 83 -0.13 -13.42 23.09
N ARG A 84 -0.30 -12.14 22.80
CA ARG A 84 -1.38 -11.61 22.00
C ARG A 84 -0.84 -10.72 20.88
N LEU A 85 -1.64 -10.48 19.89
CA LEU A 85 -1.32 -9.57 18.78
C LEU A 85 -1.92 -8.18 19.02
N PRO A 86 -1.41 -7.13 18.34
CA PRO A 86 -2.00 -5.80 18.46
C PRO A 86 -3.51 -5.82 18.16
N GLY A 87 -4.27 -5.09 18.95
CA GLY A 87 -5.73 -5.06 18.87
C GLY A 87 -6.46 -6.18 19.59
N GLN A 88 -5.79 -7.25 20.02
CA GLN A 88 -6.42 -8.28 20.85
C GLN A 88 -6.43 -7.85 22.31
N ASP A 89 -7.56 -8.05 23.01
CA ASP A 89 -7.62 -7.96 24.47
C ASP A 89 -7.06 -9.23 25.11
N LYS A 90 -7.29 -10.37 24.48
CA LYS A 90 -6.78 -11.67 24.89
C LYS A 90 -6.38 -12.47 23.65
N PHE A 91 -5.48 -13.43 23.82
CA PHE A 91 -4.98 -14.29 22.74
C PHE A 91 -6.07 -15.09 22.00
N ASP A 92 -7.19 -15.34 22.65
CA ASP A 92 -8.33 -16.10 22.16
C ASP A 92 -9.46 -15.21 21.58
N MET A 93 -9.22 -13.90 21.43
CA MET A 93 -10.14 -12.97 20.80
C MET A 93 -9.69 -12.64 19.37
N GLN A 94 -10.65 -12.51 18.47
CA GLN A 94 -10.40 -12.11 17.10
C GLN A 94 -10.24 -10.59 16.97
N VAL A 95 -9.53 -10.17 15.95
CA VAL A 95 -9.55 -8.80 15.44
C VAL A 95 -10.02 -8.87 13.99
N GLY A 96 -11.05 -8.10 13.66
CA GLY A 96 -11.73 -8.20 12.37
C GLY A 96 -12.82 -9.27 12.34
N GLY A 97 -13.32 -9.54 11.14
CA GLY A 97 -14.52 -10.36 10.94
C GLY A 97 -14.28 -11.85 10.73
N TYR A 98 -13.09 -12.39 11.04
CA TYR A 98 -12.76 -13.79 10.75
C TYR A 98 -12.37 -14.57 12.01
N THR A 99 -12.97 -15.75 12.15
CA THR A 99 -12.67 -16.69 13.25
C THR A 99 -11.85 -17.89 12.80
N ASP A 100 -11.78 -18.14 11.50
CA ASP A 100 -11.01 -19.23 10.90
C ASP A 100 -10.39 -18.84 9.55
N THR A 101 -9.38 -19.59 9.15
CA THR A 101 -8.66 -19.36 7.89
C THR A 101 -9.45 -19.76 6.64
N THR A 102 -10.41 -20.66 6.75
CA THR A 102 -11.16 -21.17 5.60
C THR A 102 -12.03 -20.07 5.00
N GLN A 103 -12.72 -19.33 5.88
CA GLN A 103 -13.54 -18.20 5.44
C GLN A 103 -12.68 -17.05 4.92
N LEU A 104 -11.53 -16.79 5.57
CA LEU A 104 -10.57 -15.78 5.14
C LEU A 104 -10.07 -16.06 3.70
N PHE A 105 -9.60 -17.28 3.42
CA PHE A 105 -9.13 -17.63 2.09
C PHE A 105 -10.22 -17.54 1.03
N LYS A 106 -11.42 -17.96 1.34
CA LYS A 106 -12.55 -17.86 0.42
C LYS A 106 -12.90 -16.42 0.08
N ASP A 107 -12.86 -15.53 1.06
CA ASP A 107 -13.12 -14.11 0.84
C ASP A 107 -11.95 -13.43 0.11
N LEU A 108 -10.70 -13.82 0.38
CA LEU A 108 -9.52 -13.32 -0.34
C LEU A 108 -9.54 -13.67 -1.82
N GLU A 109 -10.06 -14.84 -2.22
CA GLU A 109 -10.19 -15.23 -3.64
C GLU A 109 -11.06 -14.25 -4.45
N THR A 110 -11.97 -13.54 -3.80
CA THR A 110 -12.88 -12.57 -4.42
C THR A 110 -12.57 -11.13 -4.07
N PHE A 111 -11.60 -10.88 -3.18
CA PHE A 111 -11.23 -9.55 -2.71
C PHE A 111 -10.15 -8.94 -3.60
N SER A 112 -10.52 -8.60 -4.83
CA SER A 112 -9.65 -7.92 -5.80
C SER A 112 -9.66 -6.41 -5.67
N GLU A 113 -10.75 -5.85 -5.13
CA GLU A 113 -10.97 -4.43 -4.91
C GLU A 113 -11.64 -4.24 -3.55
N TYR A 114 -11.43 -3.08 -2.92
CA TYR A 114 -12.15 -2.73 -1.70
C TYR A 114 -13.65 -2.69 -1.95
N THR A 115 -14.39 -3.42 -1.14
CA THR A 115 -15.86 -3.38 -1.10
C THR A 115 -16.30 -3.23 0.34
N ASP A 116 -17.38 -2.48 0.58
CA ASP A 116 -17.93 -2.28 1.92
C ASP A 116 -18.17 -3.61 2.66
N THR A 117 -18.60 -4.64 1.93
CA THR A 117 -18.89 -5.95 2.52
C THR A 117 -17.65 -6.70 3.00
N LEU A 118 -16.57 -6.65 2.23
CA LEU A 118 -15.30 -7.33 2.57
C LEU A 118 -14.41 -6.42 3.42
N GLY A 119 -14.39 -5.13 3.10
CA GLY A 119 -13.58 -4.15 3.82
C GLY A 119 -13.95 -4.01 5.29
N THR A 120 -15.23 -4.11 5.65
CA THR A 120 -15.69 -4.05 7.06
C THR A 120 -15.18 -5.19 7.94
N LYS A 121 -14.71 -6.29 7.32
CA LYS A 121 -14.10 -7.41 8.05
C LYS A 121 -12.64 -7.17 8.40
N TRP A 122 -12.01 -6.17 7.81
CA TRP A 122 -10.60 -5.83 8.00
C TRP A 122 -10.46 -4.58 8.86
N VAL A 123 -9.34 -4.46 9.55
CA VAL A 123 -9.03 -3.34 10.44
C VAL A 123 -7.81 -2.62 9.92
N SER A 124 -7.83 -1.28 9.95
CA SER A 124 -6.64 -0.50 9.63
C SER A 124 -5.51 -0.79 10.62
N VAL A 125 -4.30 -0.94 10.12
CA VAL A 125 -3.11 -1.09 10.96
C VAL A 125 -2.87 0.19 11.77
N PHE A 126 -2.99 1.35 11.15
CA PHE A 126 -2.62 2.63 11.77
C PHE A 126 -3.81 3.51 12.18
N GLY A 127 -5.03 2.99 12.06
CA GLY A 127 -6.25 3.70 12.47
C GLY A 127 -6.68 4.82 11.52
N THR A 128 -7.76 5.49 11.89
CA THR A 128 -8.39 6.54 11.10
C THR A 128 -7.90 7.95 11.42
N ASP A 129 -7.39 8.17 12.61
CA ASP A 129 -6.88 9.48 13.05
C ASP A 129 -5.60 9.89 12.32
N ASN A 130 -5.00 8.95 11.61
CA ASN A 130 -3.85 9.24 10.79
C ASN A 130 -4.28 9.62 9.37
N PRO A 131 -4.01 10.87 8.92
CA PRO A 131 -4.40 11.32 7.58
C PRO A 131 -3.73 10.53 6.45
N LEU A 132 -2.65 9.78 6.75
CA LEU A 132 -1.97 8.89 5.80
C LEU A 132 -2.61 7.51 5.71
N ALA A 133 -3.54 7.19 6.61
CA ALA A 133 -4.27 5.93 6.66
C ALA A 133 -5.69 6.05 6.03
N ILE A 134 -5.90 7.02 5.17
CA ILE A 134 -7.17 7.22 4.46
C ILE A 134 -7.38 6.06 3.49
N MET A 135 -8.56 5.47 3.57
CA MET A 135 -8.98 4.42 2.63
C MET A 135 -9.21 4.97 1.23
N PRO A 136 -9.09 4.12 0.20
CA PRO A 136 -9.51 4.47 -1.14
C PRO A 136 -10.90 5.10 -1.15
N ASP A 137 -11.21 5.99 -2.10
CA ASP A 137 -12.51 6.67 -2.29
C ASP A 137 -13.00 7.54 -1.12
N GLY A 138 -12.14 7.88 -0.17
CA GLY A 138 -12.48 8.71 0.98
C GLY A 138 -13.38 8.02 2.00
N ALA A 139 -13.59 6.70 1.86
CA ALA A 139 -14.19 5.91 2.91
C ALA A 139 -13.23 5.94 4.11
N THR A 140 -13.63 6.59 5.17
CA THR A 140 -12.94 6.46 6.44
C THR A 140 -13.01 4.99 6.84
N VAL A 141 -11.86 4.38 7.07
CA VAL A 141 -11.83 3.14 7.85
C VAL A 141 -12.64 3.43 9.09
N VAL A 142 -13.73 2.77 9.21
CA VAL A 142 -14.81 2.99 10.17
C VAL A 142 -14.31 3.76 11.38
N ASP A 143 -14.71 4.99 11.43
CA ASP A 143 -14.43 5.91 12.52
C ASP A 143 -14.74 5.21 13.85
N ASP A 144 -13.77 5.10 14.73
CA ASP A 144 -13.98 4.58 16.08
C ASP A 144 -14.97 5.42 16.88
N THR A 145 -15.30 6.62 16.37
CA THR A 145 -16.36 7.51 16.87
C THR A 145 -17.74 7.22 16.29
N ILE A 146 -17.89 6.33 15.29
CA ILE A 146 -19.23 5.89 14.89
C ILE A 146 -19.85 5.23 16.10
N SER A 147 -20.88 5.89 16.58
CA SER A 147 -21.70 5.55 17.72
C SER A 147 -21.84 4.04 17.90
N ALA A 148 -20.86 3.49 18.57
CA ALA A 148 -20.89 2.13 18.98
C ALA A 148 -22.03 2.04 20.00
N ASP A 149 -22.97 1.16 19.74
CA ASP A 149 -23.89 0.78 20.77
C ASP A 149 -23.09 0.30 21.96
N VAL A 150 -23.26 0.94 23.09
CA VAL A 150 -22.61 0.56 24.37
C VAL A 150 -23.53 -0.38 25.09
N ASN A 151 -23.01 -1.51 25.55
CA ASN A 151 -23.77 -2.38 26.45
C ASN A 151 -23.96 -1.74 27.84
N ALA A 152 -24.75 -2.37 28.71
CA ALA A 152 -24.98 -1.90 30.05
C ALA A 152 -23.73 -1.78 30.95
N ALA A 153 -22.59 -2.36 30.51
CA ALA A 153 -21.29 -2.27 31.18
C ALA A 153 -20.42 -1.12 30.62
N GLY A 154 -20.92 -0.37 29.61
CA GLY A 154 -20.16 0.68 28.95
C GLY A 154 -19.20 0.16 27.87
N GLU A 155 -19.28 -1.13 27.51
CA GLU A 155 -18.46 -1.71 26.45
C GLU A 155 -19.10 -1.41 25.11
N VAL A 156 -18.27 -1.01 24.17
CA VAL A 156 -18.67 -0.71 22.81
C VAL A 156 -19.11 -1.98 22.09
N ILE A 157 -20.38 -2.07 21.77
CA ILE A 157 -20.94 -3.15 20.94
C ILE A 157 -21.26 -2.57 19.58
N CYS A 158 -20.44 -2.87 18.60
CA CYS A 158 -20.78 -2.60 17.21
C CYS A 158 -20.91 -3.94 16.49
N SER A 159 -22.12 -4.26 16.02
CA SER A 159 -22.37 -5.53 15.33
C SER A 159 -21.61 -5.65 13.99
N ASN A 160 -21.25 -4.53 13.41
CA ASN A 160 -20.53 -4.44 12.12
C ASN A 160 -19.09 -3.94 12.26
N CYS A 161 -18.65 -3.70 13.49
CA CYS A 161 -17.32 -3.17 13.76
C CYS A 161 -16.36 -4.29 14.16
N PRO A 162 -15.12 -4.27 13.68
CA PRO A 162 -14.06 -5.13 14.21
C PRO A 162 -13.80 -4.82 15.69
N VAL A 163 -13.44 -5.84 16.44
CA VAL A 163 -13.15 -5.74 17.87
C VAL A 163 -11.84 -4.97 18.10
N ALA A 164 -11.79 -4.16 19.16
CA ALA A 164 -10.58 -3.51 19.69
C ALA A 164 -9.81 -2.62 18.69
N ARG A 165 -10.50 -1.84 17.88
CA ARG A 165 -9.89 -1.00 16.85
C ARG A 165 -8.98 0.09 17.38
N GLU A 166 -9.49 0.91 18.28
CA GLU A 166 -8.73 2.02 18.86
C GLU A 166 -7.45 1.50 19.50
N LYS A 167 -7.57 0.51 20.35
CA LYS A 167 -6.42 -0.14 20.97
C LYS A 167 -5.43 -0.73 19.96
N GLY A 168 -5.94 -1.32 18.88
CA GLY A 168 -5.10 -1.88 17.85
C GLY A 168 -4.27 -0.82 17.12
N ALA A 169 -4.90 0.28 16.73
CA ALA A 169 -4.23 1.39 16.07
C ALA A 169 -3.16 2.02 16.96
N ASP A 170 -3.47 2.26 18.23
CA ASP A 170 -2.52 2.81 19.20
C ASP A 170 -1.31 1.89 19.40
N GLU A 171 -1.53 0.59 19.60
CA GLU A 171 -0.46 -0.40 19.75
C GLU A 171 0.43 -0.47 18.50
N TRP A 172 -0.17 -0.42 17.30
CA TRP A 172 0.59 -0.37 16.06
C TRP A 172 1.39 0.94 15.92
N MET A 173 0.78 2.08 16.23
CA MET A 173 1.48 3.37 16.17
C MET A 173 2.66 3.43 17.13
N GLU A 174 2.54 2.82 18.32
CA GLU A 174 3.67 2.71 19.26
C GLU A 174 4.80 1.83 18.70
N LEU A 175 4.48 0.69 18.09
CA LEU A 175 5.44 -0.21 17.48
C LEU A 175 6.21 0.44 16.33
N PHE A 176 5.62 1.38 15.65
CA PHE A 176 6.23 2.14 14.55
C PHE A 176 6.71 3.55 14.99
N SER A 177 6.86 3.80 16.30
CA SER A 177 7.34 5.08 16.84
C SER A 177 6.51 6.27 16.37
N LYS A 178 5.21 6.06 16.15
CA LYS A 178 4.24 7.03 15.61
C LYS A 178 4.51 7.47 14.16
N GLU A 179 5.28 6.69 13.43
CA GLU A 179 5.52 6.88 12.00
C GLU A 179 4.83 5.75 11.20
N PRO A 180 3.60 5.97 10.68
CA PRO A 180 2.87 4.94 9.96
C PRO A 180 3.52 4.64 8.61
N LEU A 181 3.42 3.39 8.19
CA LEU A 181 3.79 3.01 6.84
C LEU A 181 2.69 3.41 5.85
N VAL A 182 3.11 3.91 4.70
CA VAL A 182 2.21 4.37 3.63
C VAL A 182 2.37 3.47 2.43
N SER A 183 1.27 2.90 1.95
CA SER A 183 1.28 2.11 0.73
C SER A 183 1.83 2.92 -0.45
N PRO A 184 2.62 2.30 -1.33
CA PRO A 184 3.10 2.94 -2.54
C PRO A 184 2.03 3.10 -3.62
N PHE A 185 0.87 2.47 -3.44
CA PHE A 185 -0.27 2.60 -4.33
C PHE A 185 -1.15 3.77 -3.91
N GLN A 186 -1.80 4.43 -4.87
CA GLN A 186 -2.57 5.65 -4.63
C GLN A 186 -3.71 5.41 -3.64
N ASP A 187 -4.41 4.29 -3.82
CA ASP A 187 -5.57 3.89 -3.02
C ASP A 187 -5.19 2.80 -1.99
N GLY A 188 -3.89 2.52 -1.85
CA GLY A 188 -3.38 1.48 -0.98
C GLY A 188 -3.38 1.90 0.50
N HIS A 189 -3.76 0.96 1.34
CA HIS A 189 -3.81 1.11 2.79
C HIS A 189 -3.55 -0.24 3.45
N TYR A 190 -2.74 -0.29 4.52
CA TYR A 190 -2.48 -1.55 5.21
C TYR A 190 -3.58 -1.86 6.20
N VAL A 191 -4.17 -3.02 6.00
CA VAL A 191 -5.21 -3.59 6.86
C VAL A 191 -4.77 -4.94 7.40
N TYR A 192 -5.31 -5.33 8.53
CA TYR A 192 -5.02 -6.61 9.13
C TYR A 192 -6.24 -7.26 9.75
N ILE A 193 -6.14 -8.54 9.99
CA ILE A 193 -7.05 -9.32 10.81
C ILE A 193 -6.26 -10.25 11.72
N VAL A 194 -6.83 -10.62 12.82
CA VAL A 194 -6.29 -11.66 13.70
C VAL A 194 -7.31 -12.75 13.88
N ILE A 195 -6.92 -13.97 13.50
CA ILE A 195 -7.66 -15.17 13.82
C ILE A 195 -7.28 -15.57 15.24
N PRO A 196 -8.25 -15.79 16.13
CA PRO A 196 -7.99 -16.04 17.55
C PRO A 196 -7.18 -17.31 17.75
N GLY A 197 -6.36 -17.30 18.77
CA GLY A 197 -5.79 -18.50 19.31
C GLY A 197 -6.84 -19.35 20.03
N SER A 198 -6.55 -20.58 20.33
CA SER A 198 -7.44 -21.46 21.06
C SER A 198 -6.69 -22.22 22.16
N SER A 199 -7.40 -22.53 23.23
CA SER A 199 -6.87 -23.33 24.32
C SER A 199 -7.90 -24.38 24.73
N SER A 200 -7.56 -25.64 24.52
CA SER A 200 -8.39 -26.77 24.93
C SER A 200 -7.51 -27.78 25.66
N GLY A 201 -7.59 -27.78 27.00
CA GLY A 201 -6.74 -28.63 27.83
C GLY A 201 -5.25 -28.34 27.65
N THR A 202 -4.51 -29.31 27.13
CA THR A 202 -3.08 -29.19 26.81
C THR A 202 -2.79 -28.69 25.40
N ASP A 203 -3.79 -28.67 24.53
CA ASP A 203 -3.66 -28.17 23.16
C ASP A 203 -3.89 -26.67 23.11
N VAL A 204 -2.82 -25.92 22.86
CA VAL A 204 -2.83 -24.47 22.76
C VAL A 204 -2.39 -24.09 21.35
N LYS A 205 -3.23 -23.39 20.62
CA LYS A 205 -2.92 -22.81 19.31
C LYS A 205 -2.74 -21.31 19.46
N ALA A 206 -1.63 -20.81 18.95
CA ALA A 206 -1.36 -19.37 18.90
C ALA A 206 -2.32 -18.65 17.92
N PRO A 207 -2.56 -17.36 18.12
CA PRO A 207 -3.29 -16.56 17.15
C PRO A 207 -2.50 -16.44 15.85
N ARG A 208 -3.22 -16.13 14.75
CA ARG A 208 -2.64 -15.91 13.44
C ARG A 208 -2.97 -14.50 12.97
N ILE A 209 -2.04 -13.87 12.32
CA ILE A 209 -2.27 -12.55 11.73
C ILE A 209 -2.22 -12.65 10.21
N CYS A 210 -3.17 -11.98 9.54
CA CYS A 210 -3.10 -11.70 8.12
C CYS A 210 -3.03 -10.19 7.92
N VAL A 211 -2.07 -9.75 7.13
CA VAL A 211 -1.91 -8.35 6.71
C VAL A 211 -2.12 -8.27 5.22
N ALA A 212 -2.81 -7.25 4.76
CA ALA A 212 -3.05 -7.01 3.35
C ALA A 212 -2.92 -5.52 3.00
N ASP A 213 -2.59 -5.27 1.73
CA ASP A 213 -2.74 -3.94 1.12
C ASP A 213 -4.10 -3.89 0.43
N ILE A 214 -4.91 -2.88 0.75
CA ILE A 214 -6.30 -2.79 0.31
C ILE A 214 -6.43 -2.52 -1.19
N GLU A 215 -5.36 -2.07 -1.84
CA GLU A 215 -5.34 -1.90 -3.31
C GLU A 215 -5.70 -3.19 -4.05
N SER A 216 -5.14 -4.30 -3.62
CA SER A 216 -5.48 -5.63 -4.15
C SER A 216 -5.16 -6.72 -3.13
N PRO A 217 -6.05 -6.97 -2.16
CA PRO A 217 -5.80 -7.94 -1.08
C PRO A 217 -5.54 -9.36 -1.56
N ILE A 218 -6.12 -9.76 -2.71
CA ILE A 218 -5.84 -11.06 -3.32
C ILE A 218 -4.36 -11.22 -3.70
N THR A 219 -3.74 -10.14 -4.15
CA THR A 219 -2.33 -10.15 -4.60
C THR A 219 -1.38 -9.77 -3.48
N PHE A 220 -1.76 -8.79 -2.67
CA PHE A 220 -0.94 -8.21 -1.62
C PHE A 220 -1.49 -8.58 -0.25
N HIS A 221 -1.26 -9.83 0.15
CA HIS A 221 -1.53 -10.27 1.51
C HIS A 221 -0.43 -11.22 2.00
N LYS A 222 -0.25 -11.26 3.31
CA LYS A 222 0.65 -12.19 3.99
C LYS A 222 0.03 -12.69 5.27
N ILE A 223 0.22 -13.97 5.55
CA ILE A 223 -0.25 -14.61 6.77
C ILE A 223 0.95 -15.09 7.56
N MET A 224 0.92 -14.88 8.86
CA MET A 224 1.92 -15.38 9.79
C MET A 224 1.25 -16.23 10.87
N ASP A 225 1.78 -17.43 11.06
CA ASP A 225 1.51 -18.32 12.20
C ASP A 225 2.58 -18.05 13.28
N LEU A 226 2.18 -17.95 14.55
CA LEU A 226 3.03 -17.64 15.70
C LEU A 226 3.36 -18.87 16.52
#